data_103073d15a7794e727e90714d3c16068
#
_entry.id   103073d15a7794e727e90714d3c16068
#
_cell.length_a   1.000
_cell.length_b   1.000
_cell.length_c   1.000
_cell.angle_alpha   90.00
_cell.angle_beta   90.00
_cell.angle_gamma   90.00
#
_symmetry.space_group_name_H-M   'P 1'
#
loop_
_entity.id
_entity.type
_entity.pdbx_description
1 polymer ?
#
loop_
_entity_poly.entity_id
_entity_poly.type
_entity_poly.pdbx_seq_one_letter_code
_entity_poly.pdbx_strand_id
1 'polypeptide(L)'
;MASTRFALDVPARCASAGTLAPDVPLCLVFGWVNARDAHVKKYTDVLTRELECCATVRATMPTARAFSPFERSRVAYVTEALTFARRAYGGQTPRKVYLFCFSNGGCWVQATLARARAEGTIARELMFDFEGVIFDSCPAFMSMKSGGDALTAVMRQPLALVVRLTFYALVLVLATVHLCTGTYDQMLTRKFWTTMLNMPNEKKELYIYSLSDTLTDPQKLEALIAHRAKNSANVKVLCFEQSPHCAHLRKHPDEYVKALREFIV
;
A
#
# COMPACT_ATOMS: atom_id res chain seq x y z
N MET A 1 19.37 8.68 -17.38
CA MET A 1 18.24 7.76 -17.62
C MET A 1 17.20 8.02 -16.54
N ALA A 2 16.00 8.51 -16.91
CA ALA A 2 14.91 8.66 -15.95
C ALA A 2 14.57 7.26 -15.43
N SER A 3 14.72 7.03 -14.13
CA SER A 3 14.26 5.82 -13.46
C SER A 3 12.77 5.68 -13.79
N THR A 4 12.40 4.61 -14.48
CA THR A 4 10.99 4.30 -14.76
C THR A 4 10.28 4.13 -13.41
N ARG A 5 9.41 5.09 -13.09
CA ARG A 5 8.70 5.14 -11.81
C ARG A 5 7.77 3.94 -11.61
N PHE A 6 7.31 3.36 -12.71
CA PHE A 6 6.40 2.22 -12.76
C PHE A 6 7.01 1.13 -13.62
N ALA A 7 6.87 -0.12 -13.22
CA ALA A 7 7.34 -1.28 -13.97
C ALA A 7 6.20 -2.28 -14.18
N LEU A 8 6.11 -2.79 -15.40
CA LEU A 8 5.17 -3.85 -15.80
C LEU A 8 5.91 -5.19 -15.81
N ASP A 9 5.37 -6.18 -15.11
CA ASP A 9 5.76 -7.58 -15.26
C ASP A 9 4.55 -8.37 -15.75
N VAL A 10 4.79 -9.34 -16.61
CA VAL A 10 3.73 -10.15 -17.22
C VAL A 10 4.03 -11.64 -17.05
N PRO A 11 3.01 -12.51 -16.96
CA PRO A 11 3.18 -13.94 -17.01
C PRO A 11 3.87 -14.37 -18.33
N ALA A 12 4.61 -15.48 -18.30
CA ALA A 12 5.35 -15.97 -19.46
C ALA A 12 4.46 -16.12 -20.71
N ARG A 13 3.23 -16.59 -20.54
CA ARG A 13 2.23 -16.72 -21.62
C ARG A 13 1.84 -15.40 -22.29
N CYS A 14 2.11 -14.25 -21.66
CA CYS A 14 1.78 -12.92 -22.17
C CYS A 14 3.02 -12.15 -22.67
N ALA A 15 4.22 -12.73 -22.60
CA ALA A 15 5.48 -12.01 -22.83
C ALA A 15 5.65 -11.48 -24.27
N SER A 16 5.00 -12.11 -25.26
CA SER A 16 5.05 -11.70 -26.67
C SER A 16 3.93 -10.71 -27.06
N ALA A 17 3.00 -10.40 -26.18
CA ALA A 17 1.88 -9.51 -26.48
C ALA A 17 2.34 -8.05 -26.47
N GLY A 18 2.05 -7.30 -27.51
CA GLY A 18 2.30 -5.85 -27.56
C GLY A 18 1.41 -5.07 -26.59
N THR A 19 0.19 -5.56 -26.36
CA THR A 19 -0.76 -5.10 -25.34
C THR A 19 -1.41 -6.30 -24.67
N LEU A 20 -1.76 -6.14 -23.38
CA LEU A 20 -2.42 -7.20 -22.63
C LEU A 20 -3.91 -7.28 -23.00
N ALA A 21 -4.44 -8.51 -23.09
CA ALA A 21 -5.86 -8.73 -23.27
C ALA A 21 -6.63 -8.51 -21.97
N PRO A 22 -7.89 -8.04 -22.02
CA PRO A 22 -8.68 -7.72 -20.81
C PRO A 22 -8.97 -8.92 -19.88
N ASP A 23 -8.86 -10.14 -20.35
CA ASP A 23 -9.02 -11.37 -19.57
C ASP A 23 -7.78 -11.72 -18.74
N VAL A 24 -6.62 -11.09 -19.01
CA VAL A 24 -5.46 -11.19 -18.14
C VAL A 24 -5.71 -10.33 -16.90
N PRO A 25 -5.79 -10.91 -15.69
CA PRO A 25 -5.97 -10.11 -14.47
C PRO A 25 -4.78 -9.17 -14.23
N LEU A 26 -5.05 -8.02 -13.60
CA LEU A 26 -4.04 -7.04 -13.22
C LEU A 26 -3.91 -6.98 -11.69
N CYS A 27 -2.68 -6.93 -11.19
CA CYS A 27 -2.41 -6.56 -9.81
C CYS A 27 -1.54 -5.29 -9.76
N LEU A 28 -2.07 -4.22 -9.16
CA LEU A 28 -1.32 -3.00 -8.87
C LEU A 28 -0.56 -3.20 -7.56
N VAL A 29 0.77 -3.22 -7.59
CA VAL A 29 1.62 -3.54 -6.44
C VAL A 29 2.37 -2.29 -5.99
N PHE A 30 2.03 -1.79 -4.82
CA PHE A 30 2.66 -0.59 -4.25
C PHE A 30 3.51 -0.96 -3.03
N GLY A 31 4.83 -0.84 -3.20
CA GLY A 31 5.81 -1.12 -2.16
C GLY A 31 5.76 -0.12 -0.99
N TRP A 32 6.50 -0.42 0.06
CA TRP A 32 6.67 0.51 1.19
C TRP A 32 7.39 1.78 0.78
N VAL A 33 7.34 2.81 1.61
CA VAL A 33 7.98 4.10 1.33
C VAL A 33 9.47 3.92 1.03
N ASN A 34 9.92 4.42 -0.12
CA ASN A 34 11.29 4.27 -0.63
C ASN A 34 11.76 2.81 -0.80
N ALA A 35 10.86 1.84 -0.97
CA ALA A 35 11.25 0.48 -1.30
C ALA A 35 12.13 0.46 -2.55
N ARG A 36 13.17 -0.38 -2.53
CA ARG A 36 13.95 -0.65 -3.74
C ARG A 36 13.11 -1.51 -4.69
N ASP A 37 13.10 -1.17 -5.98
CA ASP A 37 12.36 -1.90 -7.00
C ASP A 37 12.65 -3.41 -6.96
N ALA A 38 13.91 -3.80 -6.83
CA ALA A 38 14.32 -5.20 -6.73
C ALA A 38 13.71 -5.96 -5.54
N HIS A 39 13.31 -5.27 -4.48
CA HIS A 39 12.64 -5.90 -3.34
C HIS A 39 11.16 -6.14 -3.64
N VAL A 40 10.48 -5.15 -4.20
CA VAL A 40 9.08 -5.27 -4.60
C VAL A 40 8.92 -6.29 -5.71
N LYS A 41 9.92 -6.35 -6.62
CA LYS A 41 9.95 -7.33 -7.71
C LYS A 41 9.83 -8.77 -7.24
N LYS A 42 10.38 -9.14 -6.08
CA LYS A 42 10.25 -10.50 -5.55
C LYS A 42 8.80 -10.92 -5.32
N TYR A 43 7.96 -9.98 -4.92
CA TYR A 43 6.53 -10.21 -4.70
C TYR A 43 5.76 -10.27 -6.04
N THR A 44 6.14 -9.42 -7.01
CA THR A 44 5.54 -9.51 -8.35
C THR A 44 5.97 -10.77 -9.09
N ASP A 45 7.20 -11.27 -8.86
CA ASP A 45 7.65 -12.55 -9.43
C ASP A 45 6.81 -13.73 -8.93
N VAL A 46 6.35 -13.74 -7.68
CA VAL A 46 5.40 -14.75 -7.18
C VAL A 46 4.11 -14.71 -8.03
N LEU A 47 3.56 -13.55 -8.29
CA LEU A 47 2.30 -13.41 -9.02
C LEU A 47 2.44 -13.73 -10.51
N THR A 48 3.54 -13.32 -11.14
CA THR A 48 3.73 -13.40 -12.59
C THR A 48 4.44 -14.67 -13.06
N ARG A 49 5.30 -15.27 -12.23
CA ARG A 49 6.13 -16.42 -12.59
C ARG A 49 5.75 -17.69 -11.86
N GLU A 50 5.51 -17.61 -10.55
CA GLU A 50 5.23 -18.80 -9.75
C GLU A 50 3.75 -19.17 -9.83
N LEU A 51 2.84 -18.20 -9.66
CA LEU A 51 1.40 -18.41 -9.76
C LEU A 51 0.85 -18.21 -11.17
N GLU A 52 1.57 -17.47 -12.02
CA GLU A 52 1.16 -17.06 -13.37
C GLU A 52 -0.29 -16.52 -13.45
N CYS A 53 -0.76 -15.91 -12.34
CA CYS A 53 -2.19 -15.59 -12.16
C CYS A 53 -2.57 -14.20 -12.69
N CYS A 54 -1.63 -13.25 -12.77
CA CYS A 54 -1.91 -11.88 -13.22
C CYS A 54 -0.66 -11.18 -13.76
N ALA A 55 -0.87 -10.16 -14.59
CA ALA A 55 0.13 -9.14 -14.85
C ALA A 55 0.23 -8.19 -13.64
N THR A 56 1.38 -7.57 -13.43
CA THR A 56 1.58 -6.64 -12.32
C THR A 56 2.13 -5.31 -12.80
N VAL A 57 1.61 -4.22 -12.25
CA VAL A 57 2.23 -2.90 -12.30
C VAL A 57 2.74 -2.61 -10.91
N ARG A 58 4.07 -2.56 -10.75
CA ARG A 58 4.69 -2.26 -9.46
C ARG A 58 5.27 -0.86 -9.40
N ALA A 59 5.20 -0.26 -8.23
CA ALA A 59 5.76 1.04 -7.94
C ALA A 59 6.04 1.22 -6.45
N THR A 60 6.79 2.27 -6.09
CA THR A 60 6.99 2.69 -4.71
C THR A 60 6.69 4.17 -4.57
N MET A 61 5.98 4.54 -3.50
CA MET A 61 5.69 5.94 -3.24
C MET A 61 6.92 6.63 -2.61
N PRO A 62 7.47 7.68 -3.24
CA PRO A 62 8.56 8.44 -2.64
C PRO A 62 8.13 9.14 -1.36
N THR A 63 9.04 9.24 -0.37
CA THR A 63 8.77 9.92 0.92
C THR A 63 8.19 11.31 0.72
N ALA A 64 8.75 12.09 -0.19
CA ALA A 64 8.27 13.46 -0.46
C ALA A 64 6.80 13.51 -0.92
N ARG A 65 6.29 12.45 -1.56
CA ARG A 65 4.88 12.35 -1.96
C ARG A 65 4.02 11.77 -0.84
N ALA A 66 4.49 10.72 -0.16
CA ALA A 66 3.77 10.08 0.93
C ALA A 66 3.43 11.07 2.05
N PHE A 67 4.41 11.86 2.45
CA PHE A 67 4.28 12.86 3.54
C PHE A 67 4.06 14.29 3.05
N SER A 68 3.72 14.49 1.79
CA SER A 68 3.34 15.81 1.28
C SER A 68 2.09 16.33 2.03
N PRO A 69 2.10 17.58 2.51
CA PRO A 69 0.89 18.20 3.04
C PRO A 69 -0.18 18.39 1.96
N PHE A 70 0.25 18.42 0.68
CA PHE A 70 -0.64 18.62 -0.46
C PHE A 70 -1.14 17.28 -1.01
N GLU A 71 -2.41 17.01 -0.86
CA GLU A 71 -3.05 15.79 -1.36
C GLU A 71 -2.91 15.63 -2.88
N ARG A 72 -2.95 16.74 -3.62
CA ARG A 72 -2.74 16.77 -5.08
C ARG A 72 -1.48 16.03 -5.54
N SER A 73 -0.42 15.98 -4.70
CA SER A 73 0.82 15.27 -5.01
C SER A 73 0.62 13.75 -5.02
N ARG A 74 -0.20 13.24 -4.10
CA ARG A 74 -0.57 11.80 -4.06
C ARG A 74 -1.55 11.45 -5.16
N VAL A 75 -2.56 12.31 -5.38
CA VAL A 75 -3.52 12.16 -6.49
C VAL A 75 -2.81 12.08 -7.83
N ALA A 76 -1.87 12.99 -8.12
CA ALA A 76 -1.08 12.98 -9.34
C ALA A 76 -0.29 11.66 -9.50
N TYR A 77 0.34 11.17 -8.43
CA TYR A 77 1.07 9.90 -8.45
C TYR A 77 0.17 8.70 -8.74
N VAL A 78 -1.00 8.65 -8.11
CA VAL A 78 -1.97 7.57 -8.33
C VAL A 78 -2.52 7.63 -9.76
N THR A 79 -2.87 8.82 -10.25
CA THR A 79 -3.32 9.03 -11.63
C THR A 79 -2.29 8.55 -12.65
N GLU A 80 -1.00 8.87 -12.44
CA GLU A 80 0.11 8.38 -13.29
C GLU A 80 0.17 6.84 -13.29
N ALA A 81 0.02 6.20 -12.12
CA ALA A 81 0.02 4.73 -12.00
C ALA A 81 -1.16 4.07 -12.73
N LEU A 82 -2.37 4.60 -12.55
CA LEU A 82 -3.57 4.11 -13.23
C LEU A 82 -3.47 4.27 -14.74
N THR A 83 -2.97 5.44 -15.20
CA THR A 83 -2.74 5.71 -16.62
C THR A 83 -1.72 4.75 -17.22
N PHE A 84 -0.62 4.48 -16.51
CA PHE A 84 0.39 3.51 -16.93
C PHE A 84 -0.23 2.10 -17.05
N ALA A 85 -1.00 1.68 -16.06
CA ALA A 85 -1.68 0.38 -16.07
C ALA A 85 -2.65 0.24 -17.23
N ARG A 86 -3.46 1.27 -17.53
CA ARG A 86 -4.40 1.25 -18.66
C ARG A 86 -3.69 1.17 -20.01
N ARG A 87 -2.56 1.86 -20.16
CA ARG A 87 -1.75 1.79 -21.40
C ARG A 87 -1.26 0.37 -21.68
N ALA A 88 -0.92 -0.41 -20.63
CA ALA A 88 -0.52 -1.80 -20.80
C ALA A 88 -1.62 -2.68 -21.42
N TYR A 89 -2.88 -2.29 -21.28
CA TYR A 89 -4.05 -2.96 -21.87
C TYR A 89 -4.61 -2.23 -23.10
N GLY A 90 -3.82 -1.37 -23.76
CA GLY A 90 -4.28 -0.62 -24.94
C GLY A 90 -5.48 0.31 -24.68
N GLY A 91 -5.64 0.81 -23.44
CA GLY A 91 -6.77 1.62 -23.01
C GLY A 91 -8.00 0.81 -22.55
N GLN A 92 -8.02 -0.50 -22.74
CA GLN A 92 -9.10 -1.37 -22.26
C GLN A 92 -9.03 -1.55 -20.73
N THR A 93 -10.14 -1.99 -20.13
CA THR A 93 -10.20 -2.28 -18.69
C THR A 93 -10.03 -3.78 -18.47
N PRO A 94 -9.05 -4.22 -17.64
CA PRO A 94 -8.95 -5.61 -17.21
C PRO A 94 -10.22 -6.05 -16.49
N ARG A 95 -10.66 -7.30 -16.71
CA ARG A 95 -11.87 -7.86 -16.07
C ARG A 95 -11.72 -8.02 -14.56
N LYS A 96 -10.52 -8.33 -14.09
CA LYS A 96 -10.20 -8.47 -12.66
C LYS A 96 -8.99 -7.60 -12.34
N VAL A 97 -9.12 -6.73 -11.37
CA VAL A 97 -8.04 -5.86 -10.89
C VAL A 97 -7.89 -6.03 -9.39
N TYR A 98 -6.67 -6.27 -8.96
CA TYR A 98 -6.29 -6.36 -7.55
C TYR A 98 -5.38 -5.21 -7.17
N LEU A 99 -5.40 -4.83 -5.90
CA LEU A 99 -4.47 -3.88 -5.31
C LEU A 99 -3.66 -4.58 -4.23
N PHE A 100 -2.35 -4.43 -4.26
CA PHE A 100 -1.46 -4.99 -3.26
C PHE A 100 -0.65 -3.87 -2.62
N CYS A 101 -0.91 -3.62 -1.35
CA CYS A 101 -0.35 -2.53 -0.56
C CYS A 101 0.67 -3.07 0.45
N PHE A 102 1.90 -2.56 0.38
CA PHE A 102 2.93 -2.85 1.36
C PHE A 102 3.14 -1.66 2.29
N SER A 103 3.03 -1.88 3.60
CA SER A 103 3.21 -0.84 4.60
C SER A 103 2.36 0.40 4.31
N ASN A 104 2.59 1.48 5.01
CA ASN A 104 1.89 2.74 4.72
C ASN A 104 2.23 3.34 3.35
N GLY A 105 3.34 2.93 2.70
CA GLY A 105 3.63 3.34 1.33
C GLY A 105 2.52 2.95 0.35
N GLY A 106 2.13 1.69 0.37
CA GLY A 106 1.00 1.17 -0.41
C GLY A 106 -0.35 1.67 0.10
N CYS A 107 -0.54 1.72 1.42
CA CYS A 107 -1.80 2.20 1.99
C CYS A 107 -2.12 3.67 1.71
N TRP A 108 -1.11 4.53 1.51
CA TRP A 108 -1.35 5.89 1.02
C TRP A 108 -2.00 5.90 -0.37
N VAL A 109 -1.67 4.92 -1.22
CA VAL A 109 -2.34 4.77 -2.53
C VAL A 109 -3.80 4.40 -2.32
N GLN A 110 -4.09 3.38 -1.50
CA GLN A 110 -5.48 2.98 -1.21
C GLN A 110 -6.29 4.12 -0.58
N ALA A 111 -5.74 4.81 0.41
CA ALA A 111 -6.42 5.96 1.02
C ALA A 111 -6.67 7.09 0.01
N THR A 112 -5.74 7.32 -0.92
CA THR A 112 -5.91 8.33 -1.99
C THR A 112 -6.98 7.89 -2.98
N LEU A 113 -7.01 6.61 -3.39
CA LEU A 113 -8.04 6.04 -4.26
C LEU A 113 -9.44 6.15 -3.63
N ALA A 114 -9.56 5.79 -2.36
CA ALA A 114 -10.83 5.87 -1.63
C ALA A 114 -11.39 7.30 -1.60
N ARG A 115 -10.53 8.28 -1.28
CA ARG A 115 -10.94 9.69 -1.29
C ARG A 115 -11.20 10.22 -2.69
N ALA A 116 -10.33 9.89 -3.65
CA ALA A 116 -10.52 10.32 -5.03
C ALA A 116 -11.84 9.79 -5.63
N ARG A 117 -12.23 8.57 -5.24
CA ARG A 117 -13.54 8.01 -5.63
C ARG A 117 -14.70 8.78 -5.01
N ALA A 118 -14.59 9.17 -3.75
CA ALA A 118 -15.61 9.94 -3.04
C ALA A 118 -15.72 11.40 -3.51
N GLU A 119 -14.57 12.01 -3.83
CA GLU A 119 -14.47 13.44 -4.16
C GLU A 119 -14.45 13.72 -5.69
N GLY A 120 -14.33 12.68 -6.53
CA GLY A 120 -14.22 12.81 -7.99
C GLY A 120 -12.92 13.48 -8.46
N THR A 121 -11.85 13.42 -7.67
CA THR A 121 -10.56 14.07 -7.98
C THR A 121 -9.70 13.32 -8.98
N ILE A 122 -10.01 12.05 -9.26
CA ILE A 122 -9.45 11.26 -10.36
C ILE A 122 -10.59 10.94 -11.32
N ALA A 123 -10.35 11.11 -12.62
CA ALA A 123 -11.32 10.84 -13.66
C ALA A 123 -11.86 9.40 -13.55
N ARG A 124 -13.19 9.24 -13.60
CA ARG A 124 -13.86 7.96 -13.35
C ARG A 124 -13.40 6.86 -14.33
N GLU A 125 -13.16 7.23 -15.57
CA GLU A 125 -12.65 6.33 -16.61
C GLU A 125 -11.25 5.79 -16.33
N LEU A 126 -10.44 6.40 -15.47
CA LEU A 126 -9.16 5.89 -15.01
C LEU A 126 -9.27 4.95 -13.82
N MET A 127 -10.32 5.08 -13.02
CA MET A 127 -10.52 4.26 -11.84
C MET A 127 -10.79 2.79 -12.22
N PHE A 128 -10.27 1.89 -11.41
CA PHE A 128 -10.59 0.47 -11.48
C PHE A 128 -11.58 0.08 -10.38
N ASP A 129 -12.45 -0.87 -10.67
CA ASP A 129 -13.23 -1.59 -9.68
C ASP A 129 -12.40 -2.79 -9.19
N PHE A 130 -11.91 -2.70 -7.95
CA PHE A 130 -11.03 -3.73 -7.41
C PHE A 130 -11.80 -4.98 -7.02
N GLU A 131 -11.35 -6.12 -7.52
CA GLU A 131 -11.84 -7.44 -7.11
C GLU A 131 -11.40 -7.78 -5.69
N GLY A 132 -10.23 -7.28 -5.29
CA GLY A 132 -9.74 -7.44 -3.93
C GLY A 132 -8.51 -6.60 -3.64
N VAL A 133 -8.26 -6.38 -2.35
CA VAL A 133 -7.09 -5.66 -1.84
C VAL A 133 -6.31 -6.53 -0.87
N ILE A 134 -4.99 -6.56 -1.03
CA ILE A 134 -4.05 -7.24 -0.16
C ILE A 134 -3.27 -6.18 0.61
N PHE A 135 -3.23 -6.32 1.93
CA PHE A 135 -2.52 -5.45 2.85
C PHE A 135 -1.39 -6.26 3.52
N ASP A 136 -0.15 -5.97 3.20
CA ASP A 136 1.03 -6.58 3.84
C ASP A 136 1.66 -5.58 4.80
N SER A 137 1.72 -5.94 6.09
CA SER A 137 2.24 -5.08 7.16
C SER A 137 1.56 -3.71 7.22
N CYS A 138 0.27 -3.65 6.96
CA CYS A 138 -0.48 -2.38 6.88
C CYS A 138 -2.02 -2.57 6.96
N PRO A 139 -2.78 -1.47 7.17
CA PRO A 139 -2.29 -0.14 7.49
C PRO A 139 -1.64 -0.08 8.88
N ALA A 140 -0.52 0.65 8.98
CA ALA A 140 0.15 0.87 10.24
C ALA A 140 -0.32 2.18 10.89
N PHE A 141 -0.75 2.10 12.15
CA PHE A 141 -1.10 3.29 12.94
C PHE A 141 0.14 4.14 13.17
N MET A 142 0.14 5.36 12.63
CA MET A 142 1.28 6.27 12.72
C MET A 142 1.29 6.98 14.07
N SER A 143 1.98 6.42 15.05
CA SER A 143 2.31 7.08 16.32
C SER A 143 3.62 7.87 16.21
N MET A 144 3.89 8.75 17.18
CA MET A 144 5.19 9.42 17.28
C MET A 144 6.32 8.39 17.36
N LYS A 145 6.13 7.34 18.15
CA LYS A 145 7.14 6.27 18.32
C LYS A 145 7.41 5.55 17.00
N SER A 146 6.37 4.98 16.36
CA SER A 146 6.54 4.24 15.12
C SER A 146 7.10 5.10 13.98
N GLY A 147 6.71 6.38 13.90
CA GLY A 147 7.29 7.35 12.95
C GLY A 147 8.77 7.61 13.21
N GLY A 148 9.16 7.82 14.45
CA GLY A 148 10.55 8.00 14.88
C GLY A 148 11.40 6.76 14.61
N ASP A 149 10.88 5.57 14.92
CA ASP A 149 11.56 4.30 14.67
C ASP A 149 11.75 4.04 13.17
N ALA A 150 10.74 4.29 12.34
CA ALA A 150 10.83 4.15 10.90
C ALA A 150 11.85 5.11 10.27
N LEU A 151 11.88 6.39 10.71
CA LEU A 151 12.85 7.37 10.21
C LEU A 151 14.29 7.02 10.56
N THR A 152 14.50 6.41 11.72
CA THR A 152 15.85 6.16 12.25
C THR A 152 16.32 4.72 12.07
N ALA A 153 15.51 3.84 11.47
CA ALA A 153 15.78 2.40 11.35
C ALA A 153 17.12 2.03 10.72
N VAL A 154 17.65 2.87 9.82
CA VAL A 154 18.93 2.65 9.14
C VAL A 154 20.05 3.59 9.60
N MET A 155 19.78 4.43 10.61
CA MET A 155 20.72 5.45 11.10
C MET A 155 21.54 4.93 12.28
N ARG A 156 22.80 5.37 12.37
CA ARG A 156 23.67 5.09 13.51
C ARG A 156 23.56 6.18 14.58
N GLN A 157 23.81 5.82 15.83
CA GLN A 157 23.92 6.77 16.93
C GLN A 157 25.22 7.63 16.75
N PRO A 158 25.23 8.91 17.15
CA PRO A 158 24.15 9.67 17.83
C PRO A 158 23.13 10.31 16.85
N LEU A 159 23.36 10.25 15.53
CA LEU A 159 22.49 10.89 14.53
C LEU A 159 21.04 10.44 14.65
N ALA A 160 20.81 9.14 14.84
CA ALA A 160 19.45 8.60 15.01
C ALA A 160 18.70 9.28 16.16
N LEU A 161 19.37 9.55 17.31
CA LEU A 161 18.76 10.23 18.43
C LEU A 161 18.36 11.68 18.09
N VAL A 162 19.27 12.41 17.45
CA VAL A 162 19.02 13.81 17.04
C VAL A 162 17.83 13.89 16.09
N VAL A 163 17.80 13.03 15.05
CA VAL A 163 16.71 12.98 14.06
C VAL A 163 15.39 12.62 14.74
N ARG A 164 15.40 11.69 15.68
CA ARG A 164 14.20 11.26 16.41
C ARG A 164 13.65 12.38 17.29
N LEU A 165 14.50 13.07 18.04
CA LEU A 165 14.10 14.19 18.89
C LEU A 165 13.56 15.37 18.06
N THR A 166 14.23 15.69 16.94
CA THR A 166 13.76 16.73 16.00
C THR A 166 12.40 16.38 15.43
N PHE A 167 12.20 15.12 15.04
CA PHE A 167 10.91 14.63 14.54
C PHE A 167 9.82 14.74 15.59
N TYR A 168 10.10 14.36 16.84
CA TYR A 168 9.12 14.47 17.94
C TYR A 168 8.74 15.93 18.23
N ALA A 169 9.73 16.82 18.26
CA ALA A 169 9.47 18.25 18.44
C ALA A 169 8.60 18.81 17.31
N LEU A 170 8.90 18.46 16.05
CA LEU A 170 8.10 18.88 14.90
C LEU A 170 6.66 18.37 14.97
N VAL A 171 6.47 17.08 15.29
CA VAL A 171 5.13 16.49 15.41
C VAL A 171 4.34 17.16 16.54
N LEU A 172 4.99 17.47 17.67
CA LEU A 172 4.35 18.17 18.79
C LEU A 172 3.91 19.58 18.39
N VAL A 173 4.78 20.34 17.73
CA VAL A 173 4.45 21.69 17.21
C VAL A 173 3.27 21.64 16.26
N LEU A 174 3.31 20.73 15.28
CA LEU A 174 2.21 20.56 14.31
C LEU A 174 0.90 20.16 15.00
N ALA A 175 0.96 19.25 15.96
CA ALA A 175 -0.21 18.82 16.71
C ALA A 175 -0.80 19.99 17.54
N THR A 176 0.05 20.80 18.16
CA THR A 176 -0.37 21.98 18.90
C THR A 176 -1.03 23.02 17.98
N VAL A 177 -0.43 23.31 16.82
CA VAL A 177 -1.01 24.22 15.82
C VAL A 177 -2.38 23.72 15.38
N HIS A 178 -2.50 22.45 15.02
CA HIS A 178 -3.77 21.86 14.62
C HIS A 178 -4.82 21.89 15.73
N LEU A 179 -4.40 21.68 16.97
CA LEU A 179 -5.29 21.76 18.13
C LEU A 179 -5.79 23.20 18.35
N CYS A 180 -4.88 24.19 18.33
CA CYS A 180 -5.23 25.60 18.52
C CYS A 180 -6.11 26.17 17.39
N THR A 181 -5.97 25.63 16.16
CA THR A 181 -6.77 26.05 15.00
C THR A 181 -8.08 25.25 14.84
N GLY A 182 -8.37 24.28 15.71
CA GLY A 182 -9.54 23.42 15.57
C GLY A 182 -9.48 22.45 14.37
N THR A 183 -8.28 22.27 13.79
CA THR A 183 -8.09 21.42 12.58
C THR A 183 -7.39 20.09 12.90
N TYR A 184 -7.46 19.62 14.15
CA TYR A 184 -6.72 18.43 14.60
C TYR A 184 -7.06 17.17 13.79
N ASP A 185 -8.29 17.00 13.35
CA ASP A 185 -8.71 15.87 12.51
C ASP A 185 -8.19 15.97 11.06
N GLN A 186 -7.72 17.15 10.65
CA GLN A 186 -7.06 17.34 9.34
C GLN A 186 -5.59 16.96 9.39
N MET A 187 -5.02 16.70 10.55
CA MET A 187 -3.66 16.23 10.68
C MET A 187 -3.45 14.97 9.83
N LEU A 188 -2.39 14.98 9.01
CA LEU A 188 -2.14 13.99 7.97
C LEU A 188 -2.29 12.53 8.45
N THR A 189 -1.73 12.21 9.61
CA THR A 189 -1.77 10.88 10.21
C THR A 189 -3.16 10.47 10.66
N ARG A 190 -3.93 11.40 11.24
CA ARG A 190 -5.32 11.15 11.66
C ARG A 190 -6.23 11.01 10.46
N LYS A 191 -6.14 11.93 9.50
CA LYS A 191 -6.91 11.85 8.25
C LYS A 191 -6.65 10.53 7.51
N PHE A 192 -5.40 10.08 7.48
CA PHE A 192 -5.05 8.78 6.90
C PHE A 192 -5.76 7.63 7.64
N TRP A 193 -5.59 7.55 8.97
CA TRP A 193 -6.16 6.46 9.76
C TRP A 193 -7.68 6.44 9.70
N THR A 194 -8.33 7.61 9.81
CA THR A 194 -9.79 7.75 9.68
C THR A 194 -10.26 7.31 8.29
N THR A 195 -9.51 7.64 7.23
CA THR A 195 -9.83 7.17 5.88
C THR A 195 -9.75 5.64 5.80
N MET A 196 -8.67 5.03 6.30
CA MET A 196 -8.50 3.58 6.28
C MET A 196 -9.57 2.84 7.09
N LEU A 197 -10.04 3.45 8.19
CA LEU A 197 -11.08 2.90 9.04
C LEU A 197 -12.47 2.96 8.37
N ASN A 198 -12.78 4.09 7.72
CA ASN A 198 -14.14 4.40 7.25
C ASN A 198 -14.35 4.27 5.74
N MET A 199 -13.30 4.01 4.95
CA MET A 199 -13.47 3.80 3.50
C MET A 199 -14.34 2.56 3.26
N PRO A 200 -15.14 2.54 2.18
CA PRO A 200 -15.91 1.37 1.79
C PRO A 200 -15.01 0.12 1.68
N ASN A 201 -15.53 -1.04 2.07
CA ASN A 201 -14.84 -2.29 1.86
C ASN A 201 -14.78 -2.61 0.37
N GLU A 202 -13.66 -3.17 -0.05
CA GLU A 202 -13.56 -3.78 -1.38
C GLU A 202 -14.27 -5.16 -1.37
N LYS A 203 -14.47 -5.79 -2.52
CA LYS A 203 -15.20 -7.07 -2.63
C LYS A 203 -14.59 -8.16 -1.75
N LYS A 204 -13.25 -8.18 -1.64
CA LYS A 204 -12.51 -9.02 -0.69
C LYS A 204 -11.23 -8.34 -0.21
N GLU A 205 -10.82 -8.64 1.00
CA GLU A 205 -9.62 -8.07 1.63
C GLU A 205 -8.78 -9.18 2.27
N LEU A 206 -7.45 -9.10 2.09
CA LEU A 206 -6.49 -9.99 2.76
C LEU A 206 -5.51 -9.15 3.55
N TYR A 207 -5.42 -9.39 4.85
CA TYR A 207 -4.45 -8.77 5.74
C TYR A 207 -3.36 -9.77 6.10
N ILE A 208 -2.10 -9.42 5.79
CA ILE A 208 -0.91 -10.21 6.11
C ILE A 208 -0.07 -9.38 7.07
N TYR A 209 0.19 -9.90 8.27
CA TYR A 209 0.96 -9.17 9.29
C TYR A 209 1.61 -10.12 10.28
N SER A 210 2.41 -9.57 11.21
CA SER A 210 3.06 -10.32 12.27
C SER A 210 2.88 -9.66 13.62
N LEU A 211 2.73 -10.47 14.66
CA LEU A 211 2.65 -9.99 16.06
C LEU A 211 3.98 -9.36 16.54
N SER A 212 5.10 -9.73 15.94
CA SER A 212 6.42 -9.18 16.26
C SER A 212 6.82 -7.95 15.42
N ASP A 213 5.94 -7.46 14.55
CA ASP A 213 6.21 -6.27 13.74
C ASP A 213 6.24 -5.01 14.64
N THR A 214 7.39 -4.35 14.71
CA THR A 214 7.58 -3.16 15.55
C THR A 214 7.09 -1.86 14.91
N LEU A 215 6.82 -1.86 13.59
CA LEU A 215 6.35 -0.69 12.86
C LEU A 215 4.83 -0.69 12.69
N THR A 216 4.22 -1.89 12.63
CA THR A 216 2.77 -2.05 12.57
C THR A 216 2.28 -2.56 13.92
N ASP A 217 1.61 -1.71 14.68
CA ASP A 217 0.98 -2.09 15.95
C ASP A 217 -0.11 -3.15 15.67
N PRO A 218 0.08 -4.43 16.07
CA PRO A 218 -0.86 -5.48 15.74
C PRO A 218 -2.23 -5.26 16.40
N GLN A 219 -2.29 -4.72 17.62
CA GLN A 219 -3.56 -4.49 18.31
C GLN A 219 -4.42 -3.44 17.58
N LYS A 220 -3.77 -2.37 17.07
CA LYS A 220 -4.46 -1.34 16.27
C LYS A 220 -4.92 -1.89 14.92
N LEU A 221 -4.08 -2.72 14.29
CA LEU A 221 -4.43 -3.36 13.03
C LEU A 221 -5.59 -4.35 13.21
N GLU A 222 -5.54 -5.20 14.22
CA GLU A 222 -6.61 -6.15 14.54
C GLU A 222 -7.95 -5.46 14.84
N ALA A 223 -7.91 -4.34 15.58
CA ALA A 223 -9.10 -3.54 15.83
C ALA A 223 -9.69 -2.96 14.52
N LEU A 224 -8.84 -2.51 13.59
CA LEU A 224 -9.27 -2.06 12.26
C LEU A 224 -9.85 -3.22 11.46
N ILE A 225 -9.20 -4.37 11.42
CA ILE A 225 -9.68 -5.57 10.72
C ILE A 225 -11.04 -6.00 11.27
N ALA A 226 -11.18 -6.06 12.59
CA ALA A 226 -12.45 -6.40 13.24
C ALA A 226 -13.58 -5.39 12.93
N HIS A 227 -13.25 -4.09 12.83
CA HIS A 227 -14.19 -3.06 12.40
C HIS A 227 -14.65 -3.29 10.95
N ARG A 228 -13.72 -3.56 10.04
CA ARG A 228 -14.02 -3.79 8.62
C ARG A 228 -14.80 -5.09 8.41
N ALA A 229 -14.46 -6.15 9.12
CA ALA A 229 -15.15 -7.44 9.04
C ALA A 229 -16.63 -7.37 9.46
N LYS A 230 -17.04 -6.38 10.26
CA LYS A 230 -18.47 -6.15 10.58
C LYS A 230 -19.28 -5.74 9.35
N ASN A 231 -18.64 -5.11 8.36
CA ASN A 231 -19.28 -4.56 7.16
C ASN A 231 -19.00 -5.40 5.91
N SER A 232 -18.22 -6.47 5.99
CA SER A 232 -17.87 -7.36 4.87
C SER A 232 -17.61 -8.78 5.35
N ALA A 233 -18.22 -9.74 4.67
CA ALA A 233 -17.99 -11.18 4.93
C ALA A 233 -16.65 -11.69 4.35
N ASN A 234 -15.98 -10.92 3.49
CA ASN A 234 -14.81 -11.36 2.72
C ASN A 234 -13.49 -10.75 3.22
N VAL A 235 -13.31 -10.70 4.53
CA VAL A 235 -12.03 -10.31 5.15
C VAL A 235 -11.28 -11.55 5.57
N LYS A 236 -10.09 -11.78 5.01
CA LYS A 236 -9.16 -12.86 5.35
C LYS A 236 -7.95 -12.32 6.07
N VAL A 237 -7.37 -13.15 6.93
CA VAL A 237 -6.18 -12.79 7.73
C VAL A 237 -5.15 -13.90 7.64
N LEU A 238 -3.89 -13.50 7.41
CA LEU A 238 -2.71 -14.34 7.59
C LEU A 238 -1.80 -13.65 8.63
N CYS A 239 -1.83 -14.15 9.85
CA CYS A 239 -1.04 -13.63 10.96
C CYS A 239 0.13 -14.54 11.25
N PHE A 240 1.34 -13.98 11.32
CA PHE A 240 2.55 -14.70 11.73
C PHE A 240 2.94 -14.30 13.16
N GLU A 241 3.43 -15.25 13.92
CA GLU A 241 3.97 -14.94 15.26
C GLU A 241 5.25 -14.10 15.16
N GLN A 242 6.15 -14.49 14.26
CA GLN A 242 7.47 -13.86 14.12
C GLN A 242 7.85 -13.68 12.65
N SER A 243 7.78 -12.43 12.22
CA SER A 243 8.27 -12.02 10.90
C SER A 243 8.56 -10.53 10.89
N PRO A 244 9.68 -10.05 10.33
CA PRO A 244 9.95 -8.63 10.21
C PRO A 244 8.97 -7.93 9.27
N HIS A 245 8.79 -6.64 9.48
CA HIS A 245 7.97 -5.76 8.64
C HIS A 245 8.25 -5.93 7.14
N CYS A 246 7.21 -6.14 6.33
CA CYS A 246 7.29 -6.38 4.89
C CYS A 246 8.32 -7.47 4.48
N ALA A 247 8.51 -8.51 5.31
CA ALA A 247 9.45 -9.59 5.02
C ALA A 247 8.82 -10.98 5.18
N HIS A 248 7.49 -11.05 5.21
CA HIS A 248 6.74 -12.28 5.44
C HIS A 248 7.03 -13.34 4.38
N LEU A 249 7.03 -12.96 3.09
CA LEU A 249 7.39 -13.87 1.99
C LEU A 249 8.78 -14.51 2.18
N ARG A 250 9.76 -13.74 2.67
CA ARG A 250 11.12 -14.26 2.90
C ARG A 250 11.19 -15.25 4.06
N LYS A 251 10.35 -15.05 5.09
CA LYS A 251 10.39 -15.83 6.32
C LYS A 251 9.48 -17.06 6.24
N HIS A 252 8.36 -16.93 5.57
CA HIS A 252 7.30 -17.94 5.46
C HIS A 252 6.80 -18.05 4.02
N PRO A 253 7.65 -18.48 3.06
CA PRO A 253 7.32 -18.45 1.63
C PRO A 253 6.09 -19.30 1.29
N ASP A 254 6.00 -20.50 1.80
CA ASP A 254 4.94 -21.45 1.41
C ASP A 254 3.55 -20.97 1.84
N GLU A 255 3.42 -20.55 3.10
CA GLU A 255 2.14 -20.05 3.65
C GLU A 255 1.75 -18.73 2.95
N TYR A 256 2.74 -17.87 2.67
CA TYR A 256 2.52 -16.60 1.99
C TYR A 256 2.02 -16.81 0.57
N VAL A 257 2.70 -17.66 -0.22
CA VAL A 257 2.31 -17.99 -1.60
C VAL A 257 0.95 -18.68 -1.64
N LYS A 258 0.70 -19.61 -0.70
CA LYS A 258 -0.61 -20.26 -0.56
C LYS A 258 -1.73 -19.24 -0.34
N ALA A 259 -1.54 -18.30 0.58
CA ALA A 259 -2.55 -17.26 0.86
C ALA A 259 -2.82 -16.36 -0.36
N LEU A 260 -1.78 -15.98 -1.10
CA LEU A 260 -1.94 -15.21 -2.35
C LEU A 260 -2.70 -16.02 -3.41
N ARG A 261 -2.38 -17.31 -3.57
CA ARG A 261 -3.08 -18.21 -4.49
C ARG A 261 -4.57 -18.29 -4.16
N GLU A 262 -4.91 -18.58 -2.91
CA GLU A 262 -6.29 -18.69 -2.44
C GLU A 262 -7.09 -17.38 -2.50
N PHE A 263 -6.38 -16.25 -2.58
CA PHE A 263 -7.01 -14.95 -2.66
C PHE A 263 -7.23 -14.47 -4.09
N ILE A 264 -6.27 -14.72 -5.00
CA ILE A 264 -6.30 -14.19 -6.37
C ILE A 264 -6.91 -15.18 -7.36
N VAL A 265 -6.59 -16.45 -7.23
CA VAL A 265 -7.06 -17.54 -8.13
C VAL A 265 -8.37 -18.11 -7.65
#